data_23788680ece6407ea25aa82fdbe6aeea
#
_entry.id   23788680ece6407ea25aa82fdbe6aeea
#
_cell.length_a   1.000
_cell.length_b   1.000
_cell.length_c   1.000
_cell.angle_alpha   90.00
_cell.angle_beta   90.00
_cell.angle_gamma   90.00
#
_symmetry.space_group_name_H-M   'P 1'
#
loop_
_entity.id
_entity.type
_entity.pdbx_description
1 polymer ?
#
loop_
_entity_poly.entity_id
_entity_poly.type
_entity_poly.pdbx_seq_one_letter_code
_entity_poly.pdbx_strand_id
1 'polypeptide(L)'
;MTRAIATAVMAGLVLACGARSEAQSWEVSLLTGYTPDAGLDRQAPELDALDVRGGFTWGGSVSRSLGRRWGAEVLWMEQQSGLKLGVEDGSPTLFEFTVGDLHANAVYHFADRDARLRPFLFAGLGATFFSGGGQPSETKLSWGLGGGVKYSPWRRVGFRGHVRYKPVNLADKDAGDFCDPFGFCQGWLHQLELAGGVVFRF
;
A
#
# COMPACT_ATOMS: atom_id res chain seq x y z
N MET A 1 -20.17 -4.92 3.51
CA MET A 1 -20.28 -3.50 3.86
C MET A 1 -19.04 -2.67 3.50
N THR A 2 -17.85 -3.22 3.53
CA THR A 2 -16.57 -2.53 3.24
C THR A 2 -16.44 -1.97 1.82
N ARG A 3 -16.95 -2.65 0.79
CA ARG A 3 -16.88 -2.17 -0.62
C ARG A 3 -17.67 -0.88 -0.88
N ALA A 4 -18.79 -0.69 -0.17
CA ALA A 4 -19.61 0.52 -0.34
C ALA A 4 -18.96 1.78 0.27
N ILE A 5 -18.19 1.62 1.34
CA ILE A 5 -17.51 2.73 2.02
C ILE A 5 -16.33 3.23 1.19
N ALA A 6 -15.53 2.33 0.59
CA ALA A 6 -14.42 2.70 -0.27
C ALA A 6 -14.88 3.46 -1.52
N THR A 7 -15.99 3.03 -2.14
CA THR A 7 -16.56 3.71 -3.32
C THR A 7 -17.13 5.09 -2.96
N ALA A 8 -17.75 5.24 -1.79
CA ALA A 8 -18.31 6.51 -1.33
C ALA A 8 -17.21 7.53 -0.98
N VAL A 9 -16.10 7.11 -0.39
CA VAL A 9 -14.95 7.97 -0.07
C VAL A 9 -14.27 8.47 -1.34
N MET A 10 -14.09 7.61 -2.34
CA MET A 10 -13.53 8.00 -3.64
C MET A 10 -14.45 8.96 -4.41
N ALA A 11 -15.75 8.73 -4.40
CA ALA A 11 -16.73 9.63 -5.07
C ALA A 11 -16.84 11.00 -4.39
N GLY A 12 -16.77 11.06 -3.07
CA GLY A 12 -16.81 12.31 -2.30
C GLY A 12 -15.60 13.22 -2.52
N LEU A 13 -14.40 12.64 -2.73
CA LEU A 13 -13.19 13.41 -2.98
C LEU A 13 -13.13 14.03 -4.37
N VAL A 14 -13.77 13.41 -5.37
CA VAL A 14 -13.82 13.95 -6.75
C VAL A 14 -14.71 15.19 -6.85
N LEU A 15 -15.74 15.30 -6.02
CA LEU A 15 -16.68 16.44 -6.01
C LEU A 15 -16.16 17.70 -5.30
N ALA A 16 -15.12 17.58 -4.46
CA ALA A 16 -14.52 18.70 -3.74
C ALA A 16 -13.51 19.53 -4.56
N CYS A 17 -13.19 19.14 -5.79
CA CYS A 17 -12.20 19.78 -6.66
C CYS A 17 -12.70 21.01 -7.44
N GLY A 18 -13.81 21.61 -7.05
CA GLY A 18 -14.45 22.77 -7.74
C GLY A 18 -14.00 24.16 -7.28
N ALA A 19 -12.79 24.39 -6.73
CA ALA A 19 -12.38 25.71 -6.26
C ALA A 19 -10.98 26.11 -6.73
N ARG A 20 -10.98 27.06 -7.68
CA ARG A 20 -9.99 28.11 -7.98
C ARG A 20 -8.50 27.74 -8.05
N SER A 21 -7.98 27.82 -9.23
CA SER A 21 -6.73 28.33 -9.79
C SER A 21 -5.67 28.88 -8.82
N GLU A 22 -5.09 28.02 -7.99
CA GLU A 22 -3.67 28.08 -7.66
C GLU A 22 -3.04 26.82 -8.23
N ALA A 23 -2.13 27.02 -9.18
CA ALA A 23 -1.50 26.04 -10.03
C ALA A 23 -1.49 24.60 -9.50
N GLN A 24 -2.44 23.79 -9.99
CA GLN A 24 -2.43 22.31 -9.92
C GLN A 24 -1.80 21.72 -8.65
N SER A 25 -2.45 21.95 -7.50
CA SER A 25 -1.93 21.49 -6.20
C SER A 25 -2.31 20.07 -5.86
N TRP A 26 -3.29 19.49 -6.55
CA TRP A 26 -3.80 18.14 -6.31
C TRP A 26 -3.43 17.17 -7.42
N GLU A 27 -3.05 15.97 -7.03
CA GLU A 27 -2.79 14.84 -7.93
C GLU A 27 -3.59 13.63 -7.44
N VAL A 28 -4.27 12.96 -8.36
CA VAL A 28 -4.95 11.68 -8.12
C VAL A 28 -4.26 10.62 -8.96
N SER A 29 -3.89 9.50 -8.36
CA SER A 29 -3.24 8.39 -9.07
C SER A 29 -4.09 7.13 -8.99
N LEU A 30 -4.17 6.41 -10.11
CA LEU A 30 -4.66 5.04 -10.17
C LEU A 30 -3.44 4.14 -10.36
N LEU A 31 -3.31 3.14 -9.49
CA LEU A 31 -2.11 2.34 -9.35
C LEU A 31 -2.43 0.86 -9.48
N THR A 32 -1.50 0.14 -10.06
CA THR A 32 -1.49 -1.32 -10.08
C THR A 32 -0.07 -1.80 -9.87
N GLY A 33 0.12 -2.99 -9.33
CA GLY A 33 1.44 -3.47 -9.00
C GLY A 33 1.47 -4.94 -8.60
N TYR A 34 2.58 -5.29 -8.02
CA TYR A 34 2.85 -6.63 -7.52
C TYR A 34 3.66 -6.55 -6.23
N THR A 35 3.26 -7.32 -5.25
CA THR A 35 4.03 -7.56 -4.02
C THR A 35 4.60 -8.98 -4.11
N PRO A 36 5.92 -9.17 -4.17
CA PRO A 36 6.56 -10.48 -4.09
C PRO A 36 6.21 -11.22 -2.79
N ASP A 37 6.49 -12.51 -2.75
CA ASP A 37 6.34 -13.33 -1.55
C ASP A 37 7.10 -12.69 -0.38
N ALA A 38 6.48 -12.63 0.78
CA ALA A 38 7.02 -11.98 1.96
C ALA A 38 7.42 -13.01 3.01
N GLY A 39 8.68 -12.99 3.43
CA GLY A 39 9.17 -13.76 4.57
C GLY A 39 8.66 -13.20 5.89
N LEU A 40 8.22 -14.07 6.79
CA LEU A 40 7.95 -13.76 8.19
C LEU A 40 9.25 -13.88 9.00
N ASP A 41 9.65 -12.81 9.68
CA ASP A 41 10.79 -12.86 10.60
C ASP A 41 10.35 -13.61 11.87
N ARG A 42 10.94 -14.79 12.12
CA ARG A 42 10.51 -15.72 13.18
C ARG A 42 11.61 -15.90 14.23
N GLN A 43 11.17 -16.01 15.47
CA GLN A 43 12.04 -16.39 16.60
C GLN A 43 12.03 -17.91 16.90
N ALA A 44 11.31 -18.74 16.13
CA ALA A 44 11.22 -20.19 16.35
C ALA A 44 11.82 -20.99 15.18
N PRO A 45 12.88 -21.78 15.39
CA PRO A 45 13.61 -22.47 14.32
C PRO A 45 12.93 -23.72 13.74
N GLU A 46 11.78 -24.16 14.25
CA GLU A 46 11.15 -25.42 13.82
C GLU A 46 10.01 -25.29 12.81
N LEU A 47 9.63 -24.09 12.37
CA LEU A 47 8.52 -23.87 11.43
C LEU A 47 8.92 -22.93 10.27
N ASP A 48 9.92 -23.33 9.51
CA ASP A 48 10.41 -22.62 8.31
C ASP A 48 9.44 -22.59 7.12
N ALA A 49 8.19 -22.93 7.32
CA ALA A 49 7.33 -23.32 6.21
C ALA A 49 6.08 -22.45 5.99
N LEU A 50 5.97 -21.26 6.58
CA LEU A 50 4.83 -20.37 6.31
C LEU A 50 5.30 -19.12 5.58
N ASP A 51 4.96 -19.02 4.30
CA ASP A 51 5.19 -17.83 3.49
C ASP A 51 3.88 -17.18 3.07
N VAL A 52 3.85 -15.85 3.16
CA VAL A 52 2.77 -15.06 2.60
C VAL A 52 3.00 -14.93 1.11
N ARG A 53 2.13 -15.54 0.33
CA ARG A 53 2.20 -15.49 -1.13
C ARG A 53 2.09 -14.05 -1.60
N GLY A 54 3.00 -13.67 -2.48
CA GLY A 54 2.91 -12.44 -3.23
C GLY A 54 1.65 -12.39 -4.09
N GLY A 55 1.22 -11.21 -4.44
CA GLY A 55 0.00 -11.03 -5.20
C GLY A 55 -0.03 -9.74 -6.00
N PHE A 56 -1.01 -9.71 -6.90
CA PHE A 56 -1.35 -8.50 -7.64
C PHE A 56 -1.93 -7.46 -6.68
N THR A 57 -1.47 -6.22 -6.82
CA THR A 57 -1.96 -5.08 -6.04
C THR A 57 -2.62 -4.06 -6.96
N TRP A 58 -3.65 -3.40 -6.45
CA TRP A 58 -4.30 -2.29 -7.13
C TRP A 58 -4.78 -1.27 -6.10
N GLY A 59 -4.95 -0.03 -6.54
CA GLY A 59 -5.34 1.02 -5.62
C GLY A 59 -5.22 2.40 -6.21
N GLY A 60 -4.99 3.38 -5.34
CA GLY A 60 -4.83 4.75 -5.75
C GLY A 60 -4.31 5.66 -4.67
N SER A 61 -3.96 6.85 -5.07
CA SER A 61 -3.53 7.87 -4.11
C SER A 61 -4.11 9.24 -4.45
N VAL A 62 -4.28 10.03 -3.41
CA VAL A 62 -4.57 11.46 -3.52
C VAL A 62 -3.43 12.19 -2.85
N SER A 63 -2.79 13.10 -3.56
CA SER A 63 -1.71 13.89 -3.04
C SER A 63 -1.92 15.37 -3.26
N ARG A 64 -1.43 16.16 -2.31
CA ARG A 64 -1.42 17.62 -2.34
C ARG A 64 0.00 18.13 -2.18
N SER A 65 0.38 19.04 -3.03
CA SER A 65 1.65 19.74 -2.89
C SER A 65 1.56 20.79 -1.78
N LEU A 66 2.51 20.76 -0.85
CA LEU A 66 2.63 21.69 0.28
C LEU A 66 3.74 22.74 0.06
N GLY A 67 4.22 22.89 -1.16
CA GLY A 67 5.30 23.80 -1.53
C GLY A 67 5.95 23.36 -2.83
N ARG A 68 7.20 23.77 -3.07
CA ARG A 68 7.91 23.45 -4.33
C ARG A 68 8.30 21.96 -4.42
N ARG A 69 8.72 21.36 -3.30
CA ARG A 69 9.28 19.99 -3.26
C ARG A 69 8.56 19.05 -2.31
N TRP A 70 7.81 19.56 -1.33
CA TRP A 70 7.07 18.75 -0.37
C TRP A 70 5.63 18.53 -0.80
N GLY A 71 5.08 17.39 -0.43
CA GLY A 71 3.67 17.04 -0.58
C GLY A 71 3.21 16.12 0.54
N ALA A 72 1.91 16.07 0.73
CA ALA A 72 1.21 15.07 1.53
C ALA A 72 0.43 14.16 0.60
N GLU A 73 0.39 12.87 0.91
CA GLU A 73 -0.30 11.86 0.12
C GLU A 73 -1.06 10.92 1.03
N VAL A 74 -2.29 10.59 0.65
CA VAL A 74 -3.01 9.42 1.17
C VAL A 74 -2.96 8.36 0.08
N LEU A 75 -2.41 7.20 0.42
CA LEU A 75 -2.26 6.05 -0.47
C LEU A 75 -3.12 4.91 0.06
N TRP A 76 -3.97 4.35 -0.79
CA TRP A 76 -4.71 3.12 -0.55
C TRP A 76 -4.31 2.07 -1.57
N MET A 77 -3.97 0.87 -1.10
CA MET A 77 -3.65 -0.28 -1.94
C MET A 77 -4.37 -1.52 -1.40
N GLU A 78 -4.76 -2.40 -2.28
CA GLU A 78 -5.37 -3.69 -1.96
C GLU A 78 -4.60 -4.80 -2.69
N GLN A 79 -4.25 -5.85 -1.97
CA GLN A 79 -3.53 -7.01 -2.46
C GLN A 79 -4.39 -8.27 -2.24
N GLN A 80 -4.51 -9.09 -3.27
CA GLN A 80 -5.01 -10.44 -3.12
C GLN A 80 -3.84 -11.37 -2.80
N SER A 81 -3.90 -12.02 -1.65
CA SER A 81 -2.84 -12.85 -1.11
C SER A 81 -3.38 -14.20 -0.65
N GLY A 82 -2.48 -15.15 -0.39
CA GLY A 82 -2.82 -16.47 0.15
C GLY A 82 -1.74 -16.98 1.08
N LEU A 83 -2.10 -17.76 2.07
CA LEU A 83 -1.17 -18.45 2.94
C LEU A 83 -0.83 -19.81 2.36
N LYS A 84 0.47 -20.09 2.17
CA LYS A 84 0.98 -21.40 1.73
C LYS A 84 1.68 -22.11 2.90
N LEU A 85 1.53 -23.41 2.94
CA LEU A 85 2.31 -24.30 3.82
C LEU A 85 3.38 -24.99 2.99
N GLY A 86 4.65 -24.75 3.28
CA GLY A 86 5.77 -25.49 2.69
C GLY A 86 6.69 -24.68 1.79
N VAL A 87 7.89 -25.19 1.67
CA VAL A 87 9.05 -24.59 0.99
C VAL A 87 9.12 -24.96 -0.49
N GLU A 88 8.21 -25.83 -1.02
CA GLU A 88 8.25 -26.31 -2.41
C GLU A 88 7.20 -25.65 -3.29
N ASP A 89 7.60 -25.37 -4.53
CA ASP A 89 6.70 -24.96 -5.61
C ASP A 89 5.61 -26.03 -5.80
N GLY A 90 4.35 -25.63 -5.56
CA GLY A 90 3.20 -26.54 -5.68
C GLY A 90 2.47 -26.81 -4.36
N SER A 91 2.90 -26.24 -3.24
CA SER A 91 2.20 -26.37 -1.96
C SER A 91 0.78 -25.80 -2.02
N PRO A 92 -0.22 -26.50 -1.46
CA PRO A 92 -1.61 -26.04 -1.48
C PRO A 92 -1.76 -24.72 -0.72
N THR A 93 -2.50 -23.79 -1.29
CA THR A 93 -2.94 -22.57 -0.59
C THR A 93 -3.94 -22.97 0.50
N LEU A 94 -3.65 -22.68 1.75
CA LEU A 94 -4.53 -23.03 2.87
C LEU A 94 -5.81 -22.20 2.86
N PHE A 95 -5.68 -20.90 2.61
CA PHE A 95 -6.81 -19.97 2.42
C PHE A 95 -6.36 -18.71 1.70
N GLU A 96 -7.30 -18.05 1.04
CA GLU A 96 -7.11 -16.77 0.39
C GLU A 96 -7.60 -15.65 1.31
N PHE A 97 -6.84 -14.55 1.34
CA PHE A 97 -7.20 -13.37 2.09
C PHE A 97 -6.79 -12.09 1.33
N THR A 98 -7.43 -11.00 1.67
CA THR A 98 -7.16 -9.69 1.11
C THR A 98 -6.40 -8.86 2.13
N VAL A 99 -5.31 -8.24 1.69
CA VAL A 99 -4.55 -7.27 2.47
C VAL A 99 -4.84 -5.88 1.91
N GLY A 100 -5.48 -5.05 2.68
CA GLY A 100 -5.72 -3.64 2.36
C GLY A 100 -4.80 -2.74 3.16
N ASP A 101 -4.28 -1.69 2.54
CA ASP A 101 -3.42 -0.70 3.19
C ASP A 101 -3.99 0.70 3.02
N LEU A 102 -3.95 1.50 4.07
CA LEU A 102 -4.23 2.92 4.03
C LEU A 102 -3.09 3.67 4.73
N HIS A 103 -2.33 4.46 3.99
CA HIS A 103 -1.16 5.18 4.48
C HIS A 103 -1.26 6.68 4.24
N ALA A 104 -0.88 7.47 5.24
CA ALA A 104 -0.61 8.90 5.11
C ALA A 104 0.90 9.11 4.98
N ASN A 105 1.33 9.68 3.86
CA ASN A 105 2.73 9.83 3.49
C ASN A 105 3.14 11.29 3.37
N ALA A 106 4.34 11.61 3.84
CA ALA A 106 5.07 12.78 3.42
C ALA A 106 5.87 12.43 2.16
N VAL A 107 5.79 13.27 1.13
CA VAL A 107 6.44 13.05 -0.17
C VAL A 107 7.43 14.17 -0.44
N TYR A 108 8.66 13.84 -0.77
CA TYR A 108 9.69 14.78 -1.20
C TYR A 108 10.04 14.57 -2.66
N HIS A 109 9.94 15.62 -3.47
CA HIS A 109 10.28 15.61 -4.88
C HIS A 109 11.65 16.26 -5.10
N PHE A 110 12.52 15.61 -5.86
CA PHE A 110 13.86 16.12 -6.19
C PHE A 110 13.85 17.16 -7.30
N ALA A 111 12.77 17.25 -8.07
CA ALA A 111 12.61 18.21 -9.16
C ALA A 111 11.37 19.10 -8.93
N ASP A 112 11.37 20.25 -9.57
CA ASP A 112 10.25 21.20 -9.51
C ASP A 112 8.99 20.64 -10.21
N ARG A 113 7.84 21.27 -9.96
CA ARG A 113 6.53 20.79 -10.45
C ARG A 113 6.44 20.72 -11.97
N ASP A 114 7.12 21.63 -12.66
CA ASP A 114 7.08 21.74 -14.13
C ASP A 114 8.02 20.78 -14.84
N ALA A 115 8.88 20.08 -14.07
CA ALA A 115 9.78 19.10 -14.64
C ALA A 115 8.99 17.89 -15.18
N ARG A 116 9.32 17.47 -16.40
CA ARG A 116 8.72 16.30 -17.04
C ARG A 116 9.00 15.00 -16.27
N LEU A 117 10.19 14.91 -15.68
CA LEU A 117 10.63 13.78 -14.88
C LEU A 117 10.86 14.24 -13.44
N ARG A 118 10.13 13.65 -12.49
CA ARG A 118 10.17 14.04 -11.07
C ARG A 118 10.44 12.82 -10.20
N PRO A 119 11.71 12.54 -9.89
CA PRO A 119 12.03 11.55 -8.87
C PRO A 119 11.47 12.00 -7.51
N PHE A 120 11.02 11.05 -6.69
CA PHE A 120 10.50 11.34 -5.37
C PHE A 120 10.83 10.22 -4.38
N LEU A 121 10.88 10.60 -3.11
CA LEU A 121 10.85 9.70 -1.97
C LEU A 121 9.59 9.96 -1.16
N PHE A 122 9.13 8.95 -0.46
CA PHE A 122 8.02 9.11 0.47
C PHE A 122 8.21 8.20 1.69
N ALA A 123 7.69 8.67 2.81
CA ALA A 123 7.61 7.90 4.04
C ALA A 123 6.30 8.24 4.76
N GLY A 124 5.73 7.25 5.44
CA GLY A 124 4.47 7.46 6.13
C GLY A 124 4.10 6.36 7.10
N LEU A 125 2.98 6.59 7.75
CA LEU A 125 2.34 5.70 8.71
C LEU A 125 0.94 5.36 8.22
N GLY A 126 0.44 4.21 8.62
CA GLY A 126 -0.88 3.79 8.24
C GLY A 126 -1.36 2.53 8.94
N ALA A 127 -2.41 1.97 8.40
CA ALA A 127 -3.02 0.75 8.87
C ALA A 127 -3.09 -0.27 7.73
N THR A 128 -2.79 -1.50 8.06
CA THR A 128 -2.97 -2.67 7.20
C THR A 128 -4.14 -3.48 7.71
N PHE A 129 -5.07 -3.79 6.82
CA PHE A 129 -6.30 -4.52 7.09
C PHE A 129 -6.19 -5.91 6.49
N PHE A 130 -6.35 -6.93 7.30
CA PHE A 130 -6.41 -8.32 6.86
C PHE A 130 -7.87 -8.77 6.87
N SER A 131 -8.37 -9.31 5.76
CA SER A 131 -9.75 -9.78 5.65
C SER A 131 -9.85 -11.01 4.74
N GLY A 132 -10.59 -12.01 5.17
CA GLY A 132 -10.79 -13.26 4.41
C GLY A 132 -10.59 -14.49 5.27
N GLY A 133 -10.64 -15.69 4.65
CA GLY A 133 -10.43 -16.97 5.33
C GLY A 133 -11.51 -17.37 6.35
N GLY A 134 -12.64 -16.64 6.40
CA GLY A 134 -13.70 -16.90 7.39
C GLY A 134 -13.39 -16.37 8.80
N GLN A 135 -12.29 -15.65 8.96
CA GLN A 135 -11.86 -15.05 10.23
C GLN A 135 -12.32 -13.58 10.36
N PRO A 136 -12.44 -13.04 11.58
CA PRO A 136 -12.66 -11.62 11.81
C PRO A 136 -11.58 -10.77 11.13
N SER A 137 -11.97 -9.61 10.60
CA SER A 137 -10.98 -8.72 9.98
C SER A 137 -10.10 -8.06 11.05
N GLU A 138 -8.79 -8.11 10.86
CA GLU A 138 -7.82 -7.48 11.75
C GLU A 138 -7.20 -6.23 11.14
N THR A 139 -6.87 -5.27 12.01
CA THR A 139 -6.20 -4.03 11.64
C THR A 139 -4.90 -3.92 12.41
N LYS A 140 -3.78 -3.79 11.69
CA LYS A 140 -2.45 -3.66 12.26
C LYS A 140 -1.81 -2.33 11.87
N LEU A 141 -1.03 -1.74 12.78
CA LEU A 141 -0.24 -0.56 12.47
C LEU A 141 0.90 -0.94 11.52
N SER A 142 1.07 -0.13 10.50
CA SER A 142 2.16 -0.28 9.53
C SER A 142 2.82 1.06 9.22
N TRP A 143 4.06 1.01 8.77
CA TRP A 143 4.73 2.17 8.22
C TRP A 143 5.31 1.82 6.86
N GLY A 144 5.62 2.81 6.07
CA GLY A 144 6.14 2.60 4.73
C GLY A 144 7.20 3.63 4.36
N LEU A 145 8.20 3.16 3.64
CA LEU A 145 9.24 3.97 3.01
C LEU A 145 9.36 3.56 1.57
N GLY A 146 9.42 4.51 0.67
CA GLY A 146 9.56 4.19 -0.74
C GLY A 146 10.06 5.35 -1.58
N GLY A 147 10.24 5.05 -2.85
CA GLY A 147 10.67 6.04 -3.81
C GLY A 147 10.27 5.64 -5.22
N GLY A 148 10.27 6.62 -6.10
CA GLY A 148 9.87 6.39 -7.47
C GLY A 148 10.07 7.58 -8.37
N VAL A 149 9.43 7.51 -9.51
CA VAL A 149 9.50 8.54 -10.54
C VAL A 149 8.10 8.85 -11.05
N LYS A 150 7.80 10.13 -11.19
CA LYS A 150 6.64 10.63 -11.96
C LYS A 150 7.13 11.17 -13.28
N TYR A 151 6.54 10.71 -14.37
CA TYR A 151 6.80 11.21 -15.73
C TYR A 151 5.54 11.88 -16.27
N SER A 152 5.64 13.14 -16.64
CA SER A 152 4.50 13.97 -17.06
C SER A 152 4.74 14.52 -18.46
N PRO A 153 4.37 13.74 -19.50
CA PRO A 153 4.44 14.22 -20.88
C PRO A 153 3.40 15.31 -21.17
N TRP A 154 2.26 15.30 -20.45
CA TRP A 154 1.19 16.27 -20.60
C TRP A 154 0.96 17.05 -19.29
N ARG A 155 0.31 18.22 -19.40
CA ARG A 155 0.06 19.08 -18.24
C ARG A 155 -0.87 18.47 -17.20
N ARG A 156 -1.84 17.65 -17.62
CA ARG A 156 -2.88 17.09 -16.75
C ARG A 156 -2.73 15.60 -16.49
N VAL A 157 -1.97 14.90 -17.32
CA VAL A 157 -1.82 13.43 -17.21
C VAL A 157 -0.35 13.08 -17.21
N GLY A 158 0.02 12.17 -16.36
CA GLY A 158 1.35 11.60 -16.25
C GLY A 158 1.32 10.13 -15.84
N PHE A 159 2.49 9.58 -15.66
CA PHE A 159 2.72 8.23 -15.19
C PHE A 159 3.52 8.26 -13.89
N ARG A 160 3.29 7.29 -13.04
CA ARG A 160 4.02 7.08 -11.79
C ARG A 160 4.50 5.64 -11.72
N GLY A 161 5.76 5.43 -11.31
CA GLY A 161 6.28 4.15 -10.88
C GLY A 161 6.98 4.30 -9.55
N HIS A 162 6.79 3.35 -8.64
CA HIS A 162 7.46 3.38 -7.33
C HIS A 162 7.71 1.99 -6.77
N VAL A 163 8.67 1.93 -5.87
CA VAL A 163 8.95 0.80 -4.98
C VAL A 163 8.64 1.25 -3.56
N ARG A 164 7.95 0.42 -2.79
CA ARG A 164 7.63 0.65 -1.38
C ARG A 164 8.05 -0.54 -0.53
N TYR A 165 8.79 -0.27 0.51
CA TYR A 165 9.02 -1.21 1.60
C TYR A 165 8.02 -0.92 2.72
N LYS A 166 7.32 -1.94 3.17
CA LYS A 166 6.24 -1.85 4.15
C LYS A 166 6.38 -2.95 5.20
N PRO A 167 6.98 -2.66 6.35
CA PRO A 167 6.92 -3.53 7.51
C PRO A 167 5.59 -3.35 8.26
N VAL A 168 4.96 -4.46 8.60
CA VAL A 168 3.72 -4.52 9.39
C VAL A 168 4.05 -5.13 10.74
N ASN A 169 3.67 -4.47 11.82
CA ASN A 169 3.85 -4.98 13.17
C ASN A 169 2.72 -5.98 13.50
N LEU A 170 3.11 -7.24 13.68
CA LEU A 170 2.20 -8.32 14.07
C LEU A 170 2.21 -8.59 15.59
N ALA A 171 3.15 -7.99 16.34
CA ALA A 171 3.30 -8.18 17.78
C ALA A 171 2.30 -7.33 18.55
N ASP A 172 1.01 -7.69 18.55
CA ASP A 172 0.02 -7.07 19.41
C ASP A 172 -0.43 -8.07 20.47
N LYS A 173 -0.50 -7.63 21.75
CA LYS A 173 -0.89 -8.49 22.87
C LYS A 173 -2.37 -8.84 22.87
N ASP A 174 -3.15 -8.10 22.09
CA ASP A 174 -4.57 -8.31 21.83
C ASP A 174 -4.78 -8.90 20.42
N ALA A 175 -3.80 -9.65 19.91
CA ALA A 175 -3.86 -10.30 18.61
C ALA A 175 -5.10 -11.19 18.58
N GLY A 176 -6.11 -10.78 17.80
CA GLY A 176 -7.30 -11.54 17.60
C GLY A 176 -7.02 -12.90 16.97
N ASP A 177 -8.05 -13.71 16.84
CA ASP A 177 -8.02 -15.12 16.43
C ASP A 177 -7.27 -15.47 15.14
N PHE A 178 -6.83 -14.48 14.35
CA PHE A 178 -6.10 -14.72 13.09
C PHE A 178 -4.69 -15.30 13.32
N CYS A 179 -4.06 -14.96 14.43
CA CYS A 179 -2.69 -15.36 14.74
C CYS A 179 -2.56 -16.33 15.93
N ASP A 180 -3.60 -16.46 16.73
CA ASP A 180 -3.52 -17.07 18.05
C ASP A 180 -3.72 -18.60 18.11
N PRO A 181 -4.42 -19.33 17.21
CA PRO A 181 -4.56 -20.79 17.36
C PRO A 181 -3.22 -21.53 17.36
N PHE A 182 -2.14 -20.88 16.88
CA PHE A 182 -0.83 -21.52 16.70
C PHE A 182 0.36 -20.71 17.22
N GLY A 183 0.14 -19.51 17.79
CA GLY A 183 1.22 -18.67 18.36
C GLY A 183 2.23 -18.09 17.32
N PHE A 184 1.86 -18.05 16.04
CA PHE A 184 2.83 -17.84 14.95
C PHE A 184 3.07 -16.37 14.57
N CYS A 185 2.38 -15.40 15.15
CA CYS A 185 2.49 -14.01 14.73
C CYS A 185 3.17 -13.10 15.75
N GLN A 186 4.34 -13.47 16.21
CA GLN A 186 5.22 -12.54 16.93
C GLN A 186 6.33 -12.08 16.00
N GLY A 187 6.27 -10.81 15.54
CA GLY A 187 7.33 -10.27 14.72
C GLY A 187 6.87 -9.19 13.74
N TRP A 188 7.70 -8.96 12.74
CA TRP A 188 7.45 -8.02 11.66
C TRP A 188 7.26 -8.79 10.35
N LEU A 189 6.19 -8.45 9.62
CA LEU A 189 6.01 -8.89 8.24
C LEU A 189 6.64 -7.86 7.31
N HIS A 190 7.68 -8.24 6.61
CA HIS A 190 8.40 -7.39 5.68
C HIS A 190 7.87 -7.57 4.27
N GLN A 191 7.29 -6.51 3.69
CA GLN A 191 6.76 -6.54 2.32
C GLN A 191 7.46 -5.51 1.45
N LEU A 192 7.75 -5.91 0.22
CA LEU A 192 8.21 -5.03 -0.85
C LEU A 192 7.14 -4.96 -1.93
N GLU A 193 6.72 -3.76 -2.29
CA GLU A 193 5.71 -3.53 -3.33
C GLU A 193 6.32 -2.77 -4.51
N LEU A 194 6.01 -3.23 -5.71
CA LEU A 194 6.30 -2.55 -6.96
C LEU A 194 4.98 -2.11 -7.57
N ALA A 195 4.80 -0.81 -7.78
CA ALA A 195 3.56 -0.30 -8.37
C ALA A 195 3.82 0.78 -9.42
N GLY A 196 2.91 0.84 -10.38
CA GLY A 196 2.89 1.84 -11.42
C GLY A 196 1.46 2.22 -11.81
N GLY A 197 1.32 3.37 -12.48
CA GLY A 197 -0.02 3.81 -12.89
C GLY A 197 -0.06 5.19 -13.50
N VAL A 198 -1.28 5.71 -13.59
CA VAL A 198 -1.58 7.01 -14.22
C VAL A 198 -1.86 8.05 -13.14
N VAL A 199 -1.35 9.25 -13.35
CA VAL A 199 -1.52 10.41 -12.46
C VAL A 199 -2.30 11.49 -13.19
N PHE A 200 -3.36 11.97 -12.56
CA PHE A 200 -4.14 13.12 -13.00
C PHE A 200 -3.83 14.34 -12.12
N ARG A 201 -3.63 15.49 -12.73
CA ARG A 201 -3.30 16.76 -12.07
C ARG A 201 -4.42 17.77 -12.23
N PHE A 202 -4.76 18.43 -11.12
CA PHE A 202 -5.83 19.42 -11.03
C PHE A 202 -5.34 20.72 -10.43
#